data_f6fb6185140068e85dff789f9ab137fa
#
_entry.id   f6fb6185140068e85dff789f9ab137fa
#
_cell.length_a   1.000
_cell.length_b   1.000
_cell.length_c   1.000
_cell.angle_alpha   90.00
_cell.angle_beta   90.00
_cell.angle_gamma   90.00
#
_symmetry.space_group_name_H-M   'P 1'
#
loop_
_entity.id
_entity.type
_entity.pdbx_description
1 polymer ?
#
loop_
_entity_poly.entity_id
_entity_poly.type
_entity_poly.pdbx_seq_one_letter_code
_entity_poly.pdbx_strand_id
1 'polypeptide(L)'
;MLMLIAKCKSQSDIDKLLSVFYSDKTIITPMCRYIRLALAISVKLWSSGQLLKTDHDESWYRTHVYSAVWDNAFLHDTKFTSKRADCYSSITKEFNNIKNQWVDFILRNINDSSDYLSAEEKPTLKGVKADFSKGKTL
;
A
#
# COMPACT_ATOMS: atom_id res chain seq x y z
N MET A 1 -6.02 15.24 9.27
CA MET A 1 -6.98 14.31 8.65
C MET A 1 -7.07 13.00 9.42
N LEU A 2 -6.05 12.14 9.46
CA LEU A 2 -6.10 10.84 10.14
C LEU A 2 -6.53 10.95 11.62
N MET A 3 -6.02 11.94 12.35
CA MET A 3 -6.43 12.19 13.75
C MET A 3 -7.91 12.59 13.87
N LEU A 4 -8.50 13.20 12.86
CA LEU A 4 -9.94 13.54 12.86
C LEU A 4 -10.78 12.30 12.57
N ILE A 5 -10.36 11.45 11.64
CA ILE A 5 -11.02 10.17 11.35
C ILE A 5 -11.02 9.27 12.60
N ALA A 6 -9.90 9.24 13.35
CA ALA A 6 -9.82 8.46 14.59
C ALA A 6 -10.80 8.92 15.68
N LYS A 7 -11.35 10.13 15.58
CA LYS A 7 -12.37 10.67 16.51
C LYS A 7 -13.80 10.42 16.05
N CYS A 8 -14.01 9.97 14.82
CA CYS A 8 -15.34 9.65 14.30
C CYS A 8 -15.89 8.42 15.03
N LYS A 9 -17.14 8.49 15.45
CA LYS A 9 -17.82 7.40 16.17
C LYS A 9 -18.80 6.64 15.29
N SER A 10 -19.12 7.16 14.12
CA SER A 10 -20.07 6.58 13.19
C SER A 10 -19.61 6.75 11.74
N GLN A 11 -20.18 5.94 10.84
CA GLN A 11 -19.98 6.10 9.39
C GLN A 11 -20.41 7.49 8.93
N SER A 12 -21.53 8.02 9.46
CA SER A 12 -22.02 9.35 9.12
C SER A 12 -21.03 10.46 9.47
N ASP A 13 -20.27 10.33 10.56
CA ASP A 13 -19.24 11.31 10.91
C ASP A 13 -18.07 11.26 9.92
N ILE A 14 -17.70 10.07 9.48
CA ILE A 14 -16.64 9.89 8.47
C ILE A 14 -17.09 10.48 7.14
N ASP A 15 -18.33 10.22 6.70
CA ASP A 15 -18.86 10.73 5.44
C ASP A 15 -18.93 12.27 5.44
N LYS A 16 -19.35 12.88 6.55
CA LYS A 16 -19.33 14.34 6.72
C LYS A 16 -17.90 14.89 6.63
N LEU A 17 -16.97 14.28 7.34
CA LEU A 17 -15.56 14.70 7.31
C LEU A 17 -15.00 14.62 5.90
N LEU A 18 -15.24 13.52 5.19
CA LEU A 18 -14.80 13.33 3.82
C LEU A 18 -15.46 14.32 2.87
N SER A 19 -16.77 14.62 3.02
CA SER A 19 -17.47 15.60 2.17
C SER A 19 -16.84 16.98 2.27
N VAL A 20 -16.51 17.43 3.47
CA VAL A 20 -15.79 18.71 3.69
C VAL A 20 -14.41 18.65 3.02
N PHE A 21 -13.69 17.58 3.20
CA PHE A 21 -12.37 17.42 2.60
C PHE A 21 -12.41 17.35 1.06
N TYR A 22 -13.45 16.76 0.47
CA TYR A 22 -13.63 16.72 -0.98
C TYR A 22 -14.12 18.04 -1.58
N SER A 23 -14.88 18.84 -0.84
CA SER A 23 -15.40 20.12 -1.31
C SER A 23 -14.35 21.24 -1.29
N ASP A 24 -13.29 21.08 -0.51
CA ASP A 24 -12.19 22.06 -0.50
C ASP A 24 -11.38 21.97 -1.80
N LYS A 25 -11.63 22.94 -2.68
CA LYS A 25 -10.96 23.07 -3.99
C LYS A 25 -9.62 23.79 -3.92
N THR A 26 -9.24 24.31 -2.77
CA THR A 26 -8.09 25.23 -2.64
C THR A 26 -6.74 24.52 -2.65
N ILE A 27 -6.70 23.21 -2.36
CA ILE A 27 -5.46 22.43 -2.31
C ILE A 27 -5.60 21.17 -3.16
N ILE A 28 -5.34 21.27 -4.47
CA ILE A 28 -5.34 20.13 -5.39
C ILE A 28 -3.88 19.76 -5.74
N THR A 29 -3.10 19.37 -4.77
CA THR A 29 -1.80 18.76 -5.05
C THR A 29 -1.97 17.26 -5.38
N PRO A 30 -1.03 16.64 -6.13
CA PRO A 30 -1.03 15.20 -6.37
C PRO A 30 -1.14 14.39 -5.08
N MET A 31 -0.44 14.82 -4.02
CA MET A 31 -0.51 14.21 -2.68
C MET A 31 -1.93 14.25 -2.10
N CYS A 32 -2.64 15.37 -2.22
CA CYS A 32 -4.02 15.48 -1.72
C CYS A 32 -4.97 14.58 -2.51
N ARG A 33 -4.78 14.46 -3.83
CA ARG A 33 -5.58 13.55 -4.67
C ARG A 33 -5.37 12.09 -4.25
N TYR A 34 -4.12 11.69 -4.04
CA TYR A 34 -3.78 10.37 -3.54
C TYR A 34 -4.43 10.07 -2.18
N ILE A 35 -4.26 10.97 -1.21
CA ILE A 35 -4.85 10.80 0.13
C ILE A 35 -6.38 10.65 0.04
N ARG A 36 -7.05 11.47 -0.77
CA ARG A 36 -8.50 11.38 -1.00
C ARG A 36 -8.90 10.01 -1.54
N LEU A 37 -8.20 9.53 -2.57
CA LEU A 37 -8.48 8.24 -3.18
C LEU A 37 -8.28 7.09 -2.17
N ALA A 38 -7.14 7.06 -1.50
CA ALA A 38 -6.82 6.02 -0.51
C ALA A 38 -7.84 5.97 0.63
N LEU A 39 -8.25 7.14 1.15
CA LEU A 39 -9.28 7.23 2.18
C LEU A 39 -10.66 6.78 1.68
N ALA A 40 -11.07 7.21 0.49
CA ALA A 40 -12.36 6.83 -0.08
C ALA A 40 -12.47 5.30 -0.24
N ILE A 41 -11.43 4.67 -0.75
CA ILE A 41 -11.39 3.21 -0.91
C ILE A 41 -11.39 2.52 0.45
N SER A 42 -10.57 2.96 1.39
CA SER A 42 -10.51 2.38 2.74
C SER A 42 -11.83 2.47 3.49
N VAL A 43 -12.50 3.62 3.42
CA VAL A 43 -13.82 3.81 4.05
C VAL A 43 -14.87 2.94 3.39
N LYS A 44 -14.88 2.85 2.05
CA LYS A 44 -15.81 1.99 1.32
C LYS A 44 -15.64 0.51 1.70
N LEU A 45 -14.42 0.03 1.77
CA LEU A 45 -14.13 -1.36 2.16
C LEU A 45 -14.55 -1.64 3.60
N TRP A 46 -14.33 -0.69 4.49
CA TRP A 46 -14.74 -0.82 5.90
C TRP A 46 -16.25 -0.79 6.04
N SER A 47 -16.91 0.24 5.51
CA SER A 47 -18.37 0.39 5.64
C SER A 47 -19.18 -0.74 5.00
N SER A 48 -18.62 -1.37 3.96
CA SER A 48 -19.22 -2.58 3.35
C SER A 48 -18.93 -3.88 4.15
N GLY A 49 -18.15 -3.81 5.23
CA GLY A 49 -17.74 -4.97 6.02
C GLY A 49 -16.72 -5.87 5.32
N GLN A 50 -16.23 -5.51 4.14
CA GLN A 50 -15.32 -6.37 3.38
C GLN A 50 -14.00 -6.60 4.10
N LEU A 51 -13.45 -5.59 4.79
CA LEU A 51 -12.20 -5.74 5.56
C LEU A 51 -12.34 -6.67 6.78
N LEU A 52 -13.56 -6.95 7.22
CA LEU A 52 -13.82 -7.83 8.37
C LEU A 52 -13.97 -9.29 7.96
N LYS A 53 -14.08 -9.59 6.67
CA LYS A 53 -14.14 -10.96 6.17
C LYS A 53 -12.77 -11.60 6.27
N THR A 54 -12.73 -12.84 6.66
CA THR A 54 -11.50 -13.62 6.90
C THR A 54 -11.17 -14.59 5.77
N ASP A 55 -12.01 -14.67 4.76
CA ASP A 55 -11.93 -15.58 3.62
C ASP A 55 -11.29 -14.96 2.37
N HIS A 56 -10.90 -13.70 2.43
CA HIS A 56 -10.17 -13.05 1.35
C HIS A 56 -8.76 -13.62 1.22
N ASP A 57 -8.39 -13.95 0.00
CA ASP A 57 -7.03 -14.35 -0.34
C ASP A 57 -6.09 -13.13 -0.49
N GLU A 58 -4.81 -13.41 -0.67
CA GLU A 58 -3.78 -12.38 -0.85
C GLU A 58 -4.04 -11.53 -2.10
N SER A 59 -4.53 -12.14 -3.18
CA SER A 59 -4.86 -11.44 -4.44
C SER A 59 -5.95 -10.40 -4.24
N TRP A 60 -6.93 -10.69 -3.39
CA TRP A 60 -7.98 -9.74 -3.05
C TRP A 60 -7.40 -8.50 -2.32
N TYR A 61 -6.55 -8.72 -1.28
CA TYR A 61 -5.90 -7.62 -0.57
C TYR A 61 -4.99 -6.81 -1.48
N ARG A 62 -4.25 -7.48 -2.35
CA ARG A 62 -3.38 -6.85 -3.34
C ARG A 62 -4.17 -5.90 -4.24
N THR A 63 -5.33 -6.34 -4.74
CA THR A 63 -6.15 -5.55 -5.65
C THR A 63 -6.88 -4.41 -4.95
N HIS A 64 -7.47 -4.67 -3.80
CA HIS A 64 -8.44 -3.75 -3.20
C HIS A 64 -7.84 -2.84 -2.12
N VAL A 65 -6.77 -3.25 -1.47
CA VAL A 65 -6.16 -2.52 -0.35
C VAL A 65 -4.80 -1.97 -0.75
N TYR A 66 -3.87 -2.86 -1.11
CA TYR A 66 -2.47 -2.47 -1.27
C TYR A 66 -2.25 -1.61 -2.51
N SER A 67 -2.94 -1.86 -3.61
CA SER A 67 -2.84 -1.03 -4.81
C SER A 67 -3.29 0.41 -4.55
N ALA A 68 -4.33 0.60 -3.75
CA ALA A 68 -4.81 1.93 -3.40
C ALA A 68 -3.82 2.71 -2.53
N VAL A 69 -3.10 2.02 -1.64
CA VAL A 69 -2.17 2.64 -0.69
C VAL A 69 -0.77 2.78 -1.29
N TRP A 70 -0.23 1.73 -1.89
CA TRP A 70 1.16 1.72 -2.34
C TRP A 70 1.34 2.25 -3.75
N ASP A 71 0.60 1.71 -4.72
CA ASP A 71 0.83 2.04 -6.12
C ASP A 71 0.45 3.49 -6.43
N ASN A 72 -0.69 3.94 -5.92
CA ASN A 72 -1.14 5.30 -6.14
C ASN A 72 -0.32 6.37 -5.41
N ALA A 73 0.42 6.00 -4.35
CA ALA A 73 1.26 6.93 -3.60
C ALA A 73 2.35 7.56 -4.48
N PHE A 74 2.87 6.82 -5.44
CA PHE A 74 4.03 7.18 -6.26
C PHE A 74 3.70 7.43 -7.73
N LEU A 75 2.43 7.37 -8.15
CA LEU A 75 2.03 7.56 -9.56
C LEU A 75 2.45 8.88 -10.17
N HIS A 76 2.64 9.91 -9.36
CA HIS A 76 3.03 11.24 -9.82
C HIS A 76 4.50 11.57 -9.52
N ASP A 77 5.24 10.62 -8.98
CA ASP A 77 6.65 10.81 -8.71
C ASP A 77 7.47 10.52 -9.97
N THR A 78 8.37 11.44 -10.33
CA THR A 78 9.23 11.30 -11.51
C THR A 78 10.51 10.52 -11.22
N LYS A 79 10.78 10.24 -9.94
CA LYS A 79 12.01 9.56 -9.49
C LYS A 79 11.79 8.09 -9.18
N PHE A 80 10.54 7.70 -8.86
CA PHE A 80 10.23 6.37 -8.41
C PHE A 80 9.18 5.68 -9.28
N THR A 81 9.32 4.38 -9.39
CA THR A 81 8.29 3.49 -9.95
C THR A 81 8.01 2.36 -8.98
N SER A 82 6.76 1.99 -8.87
CA SER A 82 6.36 0.78 -8.14
C SER A 82 6.34 -0.42 -9.08
N LYS A 83 6.79 -1.56 -8.59
CA LYS A 83 6.63 -2.86 -9.25
C LYS A 83 5.95 -3.80 -8.28
N ARG A 84 5.04 -4.60 -8.79
CA ARG A 84 4.20 -5.48 -7.99
C ARG A 84 4.14 -6.87 -8.61
N ALA A 85 3.99 -7.87 -7.77
CA ALA A 85 3.94 -9.28 -8.08
C ALA A 85 5.22 -9.82 -8.76
N ASP A 86 5.75 -10.86 -8.19
CA ASP A 86 6.88 -11.60 -8.74
C ASP A 86 8.08 -10.73 -9.13
N CYS A 87 8.40 -9.75 -8.28
CA CYS A 87 9.51 -8.85 -8.52
C CYS A 87 10.79 -9.39 -7.89
N TYR A 88 11.89 -9.30 -8.65
CA TYR A 88 13.22 -9.53 -8.10
C TYR A 88 13.81 -8.22 -7.59
N SER A 89 14.30 -8.23 -6.36
CA SER A 89 15.11 -7.13 -5.85
C SER A 89 16.39 -6.97 -6.67
N SER A 90 16.78 -5.72 -6.94
CA SER A 90 18.05 -5.42 -7.60
C SER A 90 19.24 -5.90 -6.75
N ILE A 91 19.12 -5.80 -5.43
CA ILE A 91 20.14 -6.25 -4.48
C ILE A 91 20.44 -7.75 -4.64
N THR A 92 19.40 -8.58 -4.78
CA THR A 92 19.62 -10.04 -4.93
C THR A 92 20.25 -10.41 -6.26
N LYS A 93 20.18 -9.56 -7.29
CA LYS A 93 20.85 -9.78 -8.56
C LYS A 93 22.36 -9.52 -8.51
N GLU A 94 22.78 -8.60 -7.65
CA GLU A 94 24.20 -8.25 -7.50
C GLU A 94 24.99 -9.28 -6.69
N PHE A 95 24.31 -10.03 -5.84
CA PHE A 95 24.94 -11.06 -5.00
C PHE A 95 24.70 -12.44 -5.62
N ASN A 96 25.65 -12.91 -6.43
CA ASN A 96 25.59 -14.21 -7.14
C ASN A 96 25.36 -15.44 -6.23
N ASN A 97 25.55 -15.31 -4.92
CA ASN A 97 25.41 -16.40 -3.95
C ASN A 97 24.06 -16.38 -3.21
N ILE A 98 23.23 -15.35 -3.43
CA ILE A 98 21.91 -15.25 -2.79
C ILE A 98 20.87 -15.70 -3.81
N LYS A 99 20.07 -16.72 -3.44
CA LYS A 99 18.92 -17.12 -4.25
C LYS A 99 18.04 -15.89 -4.50
N ASN A 100 17.69 -15.65 -5.76
CA ASN A 100 16.75 -14.61 -6.13
C ASN A 100 15.52 -14.70 -5.23
N GLN A 101 15.30 -13.67 -4.41
CA GLN A 101 14.12 -13.59 -3.58
C GLN A 101 13.03 -12.83 -4.34
N TRP A 102 11.90 -13.48 -4.47
CA TRP A 102 10.69 -12.85 -4.95
C TRP A 102 10.08 -12.01 -3.84
N VAL A 103 9.67 -10.81 -4.17
CA VAL A 103 8.96 -9.90 -3.28
C VAL A 103 7.68 -9.40 -3.94
N ASP A 104 6.69 -9.09 -3.13
CA ASP A 104 5.37 -8.70 -3.64
C ASP A 104 5.32 -7.26 -4.13
N PHE A 105 6.18 -6.40 -3.58
CA PHE A 105 6.23 -4.99 -3.92
C PHE A 105 7.67 -4.46 -3.87
N ILE A 106 8.03 -3.65 -4.86
CA ILE A 106 9.29 -2.89 -4.91
C ILE A 106 8.99 -1.45 -5.29
N LEU A 107 9.56 -0.52 -4.54
CA LEU A 107 9.70 0.89 -4.93
C LEU A 107 11.13 1.09 -5.43
N ARG A 108 11.25 1.40 -6.71
CA ARG A 108 12.54 1.50 -7.42
C ARG A 108 12.79 2.90 -7.92
N ASN A 109 14.03 3.39 -7.80
CA ASN A 109 14.46 4.60 -8.46
C ASN A 109 14.57 4.36 -9.98
N ILE A 110 13.98 5.25 -10.76
CA ILE A 110 13.97 5.16 -12.24
C ILE A 110 15.36 5.42 -12.81
N ASN A 111 16.16 6.29 -12.17
CA ASN A 111 17.41 6.75 -12.72
C ASN A 111 18.56 5.76 -12.58
N ASP A 112 18.65 5.08 -11.44
CA ASP A 112 19.76 4.17 -11.12
C ASP A 112 19.32 2.71 -10.88
N SER A 113 18.02 2.46 -11.00
CA SER A 113 17.42 1.13 -10.77
C SER A 113 17.62 0.57 -9.34
N SER A 114 18.02 1.42 -8.38
CA SER A 114 18.14 0.99 -6.99
C SER A 114 16.76 0.79 -6.35
N ASP A 115 16.66 -0.22 -5.49
CA ASP A 115 15.44 -0.49 -4.73
C ASP A 115 15.49 0.32 -3.42
N TYR A 116 14.49 1.19 -3.22
CA TYR A 116 14.34 1.98 -2.00
C TYR A 116 13.52 1.26 -0.94
N LEU A 117 12.57 0.46 -1.38
CA LEU A 117 11.71 -0.32 -0.51
C LEU A 117 11.36 -1.62 -1.21
N SER A 118 11.44 -2.71 -0.47
CA SER A 118 10.83 -3.98 -0.84
C SER A 118 9.91 -4.44 0.29
N ALA A 119 8.77 -5.03 -0.06
CA ALA A 119 7.80 -5.49 0.90
C ALA A 119 7.17 -6.83 0.49
N GLU A 120 6.88 -7.64 1.50
CA GLU A 120 6.02 -8.81 1.43
C GLU A 120 4.62 -8.40 1.91
N GLU A 121 3.60 -8.73 1.15
CA GLU A 121 2.21 -8.39 1.44
C GLU A 121 1.48 -9.60 2.01
N LYS A 122 1.18 -9.55 3.31
CA LYS A 122 0.50 -10.65 3.98
C LYS A 122 -0.84 -10.21 4.56
N PRO A 123 -1.93 -10.91 4.23
CA PRO A 123 -3.25 -10.56 4.74
C PRO A 123 -3.44 -10.95 6.22
N THR A 124 -2.57 -11.78 6.78
CA THR A 124 -2.70 -12.27 8.15
C THR A 124 -1.37 -12.35 8.88
N LEU A 125 -1.42 -12.22 10.21
CA LEU A 125 -0.26 -12.37 11.10
C LEU A 125 0.39 -13.77 11.03
N LYS A 126 -0.32 -14.80 10.58
CA LYS A 126 0.24 -16.15 10.42
C LYS A 126 1.31 -16.20 9.33
N GLY A 127 1.16 -15.42 8.27
CA GLY A 127 2.15 -15.30 7.20
C GLY A 127 3.43 -14.57 7.66
N VAL A 128 3.29 -13.58 8.53
CA VAL A 128 4.41 -12.73 8.98
C VAL A 128 5.51 -13.52 9.68
N LYS A 129 5.18 -14.56 10.48
CA LYS A 129 6.18 -15.39 11.17
C LYS A 129 7.06 -16.19 10.20
N ALA A 130 6.50 -16.67 9.12
CA ALA A 130 7.24 -17.43 8.10
C ALA A 130 8.21 -16.53 7.33
N ASP A 131 7.83 -15.29 7.06
CA ASP A 131 8.66 -14.34 6.32
C ASP A 131 9.75 -13.70 7.18
N PHE A 132 9.51 -13.53 8.48
CA PHE A 132 10.56 -13.15 9.43
C PHE A 132 11.71 -14.16 9.49
N SER A 133 11.44 -15.45 9.29
CA SER A 133 12.49 -16.46 9.22
C SER A 133 13.27 -16.41 7.90
N LYS A 134 12.65 -16.01 6.79
CA LYS A 134 13.35 -15.78 5.51
C LYS A 134 14.30 -14.58 5.58
N GLY A 135 13.89 -13.48 6.22
CA GLY A 135 14.71 -12.27 6.39
C GLY A 135 15.89 -12.42 7.33
N LYS A 136 15.91 -13.44 8.20
CA LYS A 136 17.06 -13.75 9.07
C LYS A 136 18.17 -14.54 8.38
N THR A 137 17.95 -14.97 7.16
CA THR A 137 18.92 -15.75 6.36
C THR A 137 19.68 -14.85 5.37
N LEU A 138 19.49 -13.55 5.45
CA LEU A 138 20.26 -12.49 4.81
C LEU A 138 21.29 -11.95 5.79
#